data_9f8bbbf61e2d98f91611fb3f87a192bb
#
_entry.id   9f8bbbf61e2d98f91611fb3f87a192bb
#
_cell.length_a   1.000
_cell.length_b   1.000
_cell.length_c   1.000
_cell.angle_alpha   90.00
_cell.angle_beta   90.00
_cell.angle_gamma   90.00
#
_symmetry.space_group_name_H-M   'P 1'
#
loop_
_entity.id
_entity.type
_entity.pdbx_description
1 polymer ?
#
loop_
_entity_poly.entity_id
_entity_poly.type
_entity_poly.pdbx_seq_one_letter_code
_entity_poly.pdbx_strand_id
1 'polypeptide(L)'
;MPTRTRRRLREHTVGLLARKWTLRIAVTLSGDTKRHSELAKCLPGITQKVLTETLREMERTGIVERFVYPVVPPKVEYKLTEVGLELLKLSKEFASWFDAHHENIHKAKRIYDRQR
;
A
#
# COMPACT_ATOMS: atom_id res chain seq x y z
N MET A 1 21.97 11.89 17.48
CA MET A 1 22.15 10.52 16.99
C MET A 1 20.87 9.73 17.13
N PRO A 2 20.42 9.04 16.09
CA PRO A 2 19.25 8.19 16.22
C PRO A 2 19.56 6.99 17.14
N THR A 3 18.69 6.75 18.08
CA THR A 3 18.76 5.60 18.97
C THR A 3 18.34 4.33 18.23
N ARG A 4 18.65 3.16 18.80
CA ARG A 4 18.20 1.87 18.26
C ARG A 4 16.67 1.86 18.06
N THR A 5 15.92 2.44 19.00
CA THR A 5 14.46 2.49 18.95
C THR A 5 13.98 3.27 17.73
N ARG A 6 14.58 4.43 17.46
CA ARG A 6 14.22 5.25 16.31
C ARG A 6 14.50 4.55 14.99
N ARG A 7 15.62 3.83 14.90
CA ARG A 7 15.96 3.02 13.73
C ARG A 7 14.96 1.90 13.50
N ARG A 8 14.58 1.17 14.55
CA ARG A 8 13.58 0.10 14.47
C ARG A 8 12.22 0.63 13.99
N LEU A 9 11.80 1.78 14.50
CA LEU A 9 10.53 2.39 14.09
C LEU A 9 10.54 2.75 12.62
N ARG A 10 11.65 3.32 12.10
CA ARG A 10 11.78 3.63 10.68
C ARG A 10 11.77 2.37 9.83
N GLU A 11 12.51 1.35 10.21
CA GLU A 11 12.59 0.08 9.47
C GLU A 11 11.22 -0.60 9.42
N HIS A 12 10.49 -0.59 10.53
CA HIS A 12 9.14 -1.15 10.60
C HIS A 12 8.18 -0.39 9.68
N THR A 13 8.21 0.92 9.71
CA THR A 13 7.35 1.77 8.89
C THR A 13 7.64 1.59 7.40
N VAL A 14 8.92 1.57 7.02
CA VAL A 14 9.32 1.33 5.63
C VAL A 14 8.85 -0.06 5.18
N GLY A 15 9.04 -1.08 6.01
CA GLY A 15 8.58 -2.44 5.71
C GLY A 15 7.08 -2.51 5.49
N LEU A 16 6.31 -1.80 6.32
CA LEU A 16 4.86 -1.72 6.18
C LEU A 16 4.45 -1.08 4.85
N LEU A 17 5.04 0.07 4.51
CA LEU A 17 4.74 0.78 3.27
C LEU A 17 5.12 -0.02 2.03
N ALA A 18 6.12 -0.90 2.14
CA ALA A 18 6.56 -1.76 1.05
C ALA A 18 5.72 -3.03 0.91
N ARG A 19 4.80 -3.31 1.82
CA ARG A 19 3.95 -4.49 1.73
C ARG A 19 3.06 -4.43 0.51
N LYS A 20 2.88 -5.59 -0.09
CA LYS A 20 2.09 -5.79 -1.30
C LYS A 20 0.71 -5.12 -1.24
N TRP A 21 -0.01 -5.30 -0.14
CA TRP A 21 -1.39 -4.83 -0.05
C TRP A 21 -1.50 -3.34 0.22
N THR A 22 -0.53 -2.73 0.90
CA THR A 22 -0.53 -1.28 1.18
C THR A 22 -0.60 -0.47 -0.12
N LEU A 23 0.29 -0.75 -1.06
CA LEU A 23 0.33 -0.05 -2.34
C LEU A 23 -0.89 -0.35 -3.18
N ARG A 24 -1.37 -1.59 -3.17
CA ARG A 24 -2.58 -1.98 -3.91
C ARG A 24 -3.83 -1.27 -3.40
N ILE A 25 -3.95 -1.13 -2.08
CA ILE A 25 -5.06 -0.39 -1.48
C ILE A 25 -4.97 1.08 -1.87
N ALA A 26 -3.79 1.68 -1.82
CA ALA A 26 -3.58 3.06 -2.21
C ALA A 26 -4.00 3.30 -3.67
N VAL A 27 -3.60 2.41 -4.58
CA VAL A 27 -3.99 2.48 -6.00
C VAL A 27 -5.50 2.34 -6.16
N THR A 28 -6.12 1.43 -5.43
CA THR A 28 -7.56 1.20 -5.49
C THR A 28 -8.34 2.42 -5.01
N LEU A 29 -7.88 3.08 -3.95
CA LEU A 29 -8.50 4.30 -3.44
C LEU A 29 -8.34 5.47 -4.41
N SER A 30 -7.15 5.67 -4.95
CA SER A 30 -6.84 6.62 -6.03
C SER A 30 -7.66 7.92 -6.06
N GLY A 31 -7.86 8.54 -4.90
CA GLY A 31 -8.60 9.79 -4.78
C GLY A 31 -10.09 9.63 -4.47
N ASP A 32 -10.62 8.42 -4.54
CA ASP A 32 -12.02 8.13 -4.21
C ASP A 32 -12.14 7.64 -2.77
N THR A 33 -13.35 7.79 -2.23
CA THR A 33 -13.73 7.21 -0.95
C THR A 33 -14.31 5.84 -1.20
N LYS A 34 -13.85 4.83 -0.45
CA LYS A 34 -14.37 3.46 -0.57
C LYS A 34 -14.64 2.84 0.79
N ARG A 35 -15.65 1.96 0.82
CA ARG A 35 -15.96 1.15 1.99
C ARG A 35 -15.09 -0.10 2.02
N HIS A 36 -14.98 -0.71 3.18
CA HIS A 36 -14.25 -1.97 3.37
C HIS A 36 -14.69 -3.04 2.37
N SER A 37 -16.00 -3.21 2.19
CA SER A 37 -16.54 -4.20 1.26
C SER A 37 -16.19 -3.92 -0.19
N GLU A 38 -16.16 -2.65 -0.58
CA GLU A 38 -15.77 -2.24 -1.93
C GLU A 38 -14.29 -2.53 -2.19
N LEU A 39 -13.44 -2.23 -1.19
CA LEU A 39 -12.01 -2.56 -1.27
C LEU A 39 -11.78 -4.06 -1.40
N ALA A 40 -12.51 -4.85 -0.62
CA ALA A 40 -12.40 -6.30 -0.67
C ALA A 40 -12.71 -6.86 -2.07
N LYS A 41 -13.72 -6.29 -2.74
CA LYS A 41 -14.09 -6.70 -4.10
C LYS A 41 -13.01 -6.35 -5.13
N CYS A 42 -12.30 -5.25 -4.92
CA CYS A 42 -11.26 -4.79 -5.83
C CYS A 42 -9.90 -5.46 -5.62
N LEU A 43 -9.76 -6.27 -4.57
CA LEU A 43 -8.48 -6.86 -4.16
C LEU A 43 -8.59 -8.38 -4.06
N PRO A 44 -8.64 -9.08 -5.21
CA PRO A 44 -8.77 -10.54 -5.21
C PRO A 44 -7.66 -11.21 -4.41
N GLY A 45 -8.04 -12.18 -3.58
CA GLY A 45 -7.09 -12.93 -2.77
C GLY A 45 -6.77 -12.34 -1.42
N ILE A 46 -7.21 -11.11 -1.13
CA ILE A 46 -7.03 -10.54 0.21
C ILE A 46 -8.03 -11.15 1.19
N THR A 47 -7.56 -11.56 2.36
CA THR A 47 -8.47 -12.00 3.43
C THR A 47 -9.03 -10.78 4.15
N GLN A 48 -10.20 -10.95 4.76
CA GLN A 48 -10.81 -9.89 5.55
C GLN A 48 -9.89 -9.43 6.69
N LYS A 49 -9.20 -10.38 7.30
CA LYS A 49 -8.25 -10.10 8.37
C LYS A 49 -7.09 -9.22 7.88
N VAL A 50 -6.47 -9.56 6.77
CA VAL A 50 -5.35 -8.81 6.20
C VAL A 50 -5.79 -7.42 5.78
N LEU A 51 -6.96 -7.30 5.15
CA LEU A 51 -7.50 -6.01 4.74
C LEU A 51 -7.73 -5.10 5.96
N THR A 52 -8.37 -5.64 7.00
CA THR A 52 -8.65 -4.89 8.23
C THR A 52 -7.35 -4.44 8.91
N GLU A 53 -6.38 -5.34 9.05
CA GLU A 53 -5.09 -5.02 9.66
C GLU A 53 -4.32 -3.98 8.85
N THR A 54 -4.31 -4.13 7.54
CA THR A 54 -3.59 -3.21 6.65
C THR A 54 -4.22 -1.81 6.70
N LEU A 55 -5.54 -1.71 6.62
CA LEU A 55 -6.24 -0.43 6.71
C LEU A 55 -5.99 0.25 8.06
N ARG A 56 -5.98 -0.53 9.15
CA ARG A 56 -5.71 0.00 10.48
C ARG A 56 -4.31 0.60 10.56
N GLU A 57 -3.31 -0.07 9.99
CA GLU A 57 -1.94 0.44 9.97
C GLU A 57 -1.80 1.64 9.04
N MET A 58 -2.51 1.65 7.91
CA MET A 58 -2.50 2.80 7.00
C MET A 58 -3.15 4.02 7.67
N GLU A 59 -4.18 3.83 8.47
CA GLU A 59 -4.78 4.90 9.27
C GLU A 59 -3.79 5.38 10.34
N ARG A 60 -3.17 4.46 11.05
CA ARG A 60 -2.22 4.77 12.11
C ARG A 60 -1.00 5.54 11.59
N THR A 61 -0.57 5.27 10.37
CA THR A 61 0.59 5.93 9.76
C THR A 61 0.22 7.16 8.94
N GLY A 62 -1.05 7.53 8.90
CA GLY A 62 -1.50 8.74 8.21
C GLY A 62 -1.62 8.62 6.71
N ILE A 63 -1.66 7.41 6.16
CA ILE A 63 -1.80 7.16 4.72
C ILE A 63 -3.26 7.24 4.30
N VAL A 64 -4.17 6.75 5.14
CA VAL A 64 -5.62 6.85 4.91
C VAL A 64 -6.29 7.53 6.08
N GLU A 65 -7.44 8.13 5.80
CA GLU A 65 -8.35 8.70 6.77
C GLU A 65 -9.61 7.86 6.78
N ARG A 66 -10.10 7.56 7.98
CA ARG A 66 -11.26 6.73 8.20
C ARG A 66 -12.42 7.62 8.64
N PHE A 67 -13.54 7.53 7.93
CA PHE A 67 -14.75 8.27 8.23
C PHE A 67 -15.85 7.32 8.70
N VAL A 68 -16.38 7.58 9.89
CA VAL A 68 -17.47 6.80 10.46
C VAL A 68 -18.74 7.66 10.43
N TYR A 69 -19.78 7.15 9.79
CA TYR A 69 -21.07 7.83 9.69
C TYR A 69 -22.04 7.24 10.71
N PRO A 70 -22.72 8.08 11.51
CA PRO A 70 -23.64 7.62 12.57
C PRO A 70 -25.01 7.21 12.01
N VAL A 71 -25.02 6.20 11.17
CA VAL A 71 -26.22 5.63 10.59
C VAL A 71 -26.35 4.17 11.03
N VAL A 72 -27.49 3.53 10.79
CA VAL A 72 -27.74 2.15 11.16
C VAL A 72 -28.06 1.35 9.89
N PRO A 73 -27.24 0.33 9.53
CA PRO A 73 -25.94 -0.02 10.15
C PRO A 73 -24.88 1.04 9.95
N PRO A 74 -23.82 1.11 10.79
CA PRO A 74 -22.78 2.10 10.66
C PRO A 74 -22.09 2.01 9.30
N LYS A 75 -21.82 3.17 8.69
CA LYS A 75 -21.12 3.27 7.43
C LYS A 75 -19.69 3.74 7.70
N VAL A 76 -18.70 3.03 7.21
CA VAL A 76 -17.29 3.37 7.34
C VAL A 76 -16.68 3.49 5.96
N GLU A 77 -16.03 4.61 5.70
CA GLU A 77 -15.36 4.87 4.44
C GLU A 77 -13.89 5.21 4.67
N TYR A 78 -13.06 4.92 3.69
CA TYR A 78 -11.62 5.20 3.71
C TYR A 78 -11.24 6.07 2.52
N LYS A 79 -10.35 7.01 2.75
CA LYS A 79 -9.84 7.92 1.74
C LYS A 79 -8.36 8.15 1.93
N LEU A 80 -7.60 8.31 0.85
CA LEU A 80 -6.19 8.68 0.96
C LEU A 80 -6.05 10.09 1.51
N THR A 81 -5.09 10.30 2.40
CA THR A 81 -4.65 11.61 2.85
C THR A 81 -3.74 12.23 1.79
N GLU A 82 -3.28 13.47 2.01
CA GLU A 82 -2.27 14.08 1.14
C GLU A 82 -1.00 13.23 1.09
N VAL A 83 -0.56 12.70 2.22
CA VAL A 83 0.59 11.80 2.29
C VAL A 83 0.31 10.51 1.51
N GLY A 84 -0.90 9.98 1.62
CA GLY A 84 -1.33 8.83 0.84
C GLY A 84 -1.32 9.09 -0.66
N LEU A 85 -1.73 10.28 -1.09
CA LEU A 85 -1.70 10.67 -2.51
C LEU A 85 -0.25 10.79 -3.01
N GLU A 86 0.67 11.27 -2.19
CA GLU A 86 2.09 11.30 -2.53
C GLU A 86 2.66 9.88 -2.66
N LEU A 87 2.26 8.98 -1.78
CA LEU A 87 2.65 7.57 -1.87
C LEU A 87 2.13 6.95 -3.17
N LEU A 88 0.89 7.26 -3.55
CA LEU A 88 0.31 6.80 -4.81
C LEU A 88 1.13 7.29 -6.00
N LYS A 89 1.54 8.55 -5.99
CA LYS A 89 2.39 9.13 -7.04
C LYS A 89 3.72 8.39 -7.15
N LEU A 90 4.38 8.15 -6.02
CA LEU A 90 5.64 7.39 -5.98
C LEU A 90 5.46 5.97 -6.51
N SER A 91 4.35 5.34 -6.16
CA SER A 91 4.01 4.00 -6.63
C SER A 91 3.89 3.95 -8.16
N LYS A 92 3.25 4.97 -8.76
CA LYS A 92 3.13 5.07 -10.22
C LYS A 92 4.48 5.32 -10.88
N GLU A 93 5.31 6.15 -10.29
CA GLU A 93 6.67 6.42 -10.78
C GLU A 93 7.52 5.15 -10.73
N PHE A 94 7.40 4.38 -9.66
CA PHE A 94 8.10 3.09 -9.52
C PHE A 94 7.65 2.11 -10.61
N ALA A 95 6.35 2.01 -10.86
CA ALA A 95 5.82 1.13 -11.90
C ALA A 95 6.32 1.55 -13.28
N SER A 96 6.37 2.84 -13.58
CA SER A 96 6.92 3.36 -14.83
C SER A 96 8.39 3.02 -15.00
N TRP A 97 9.16 3.16 -13.92
CA TRP A 97 10.57 2.80 -13.94
C TRP A 97 10.75 1.30 -14.23
N PHE A 98 9.97 0.47 -13.57
CA PHE A 98 10.02 -0.98 -13.77
C PHE A 98 9.69 -1.34 -15.22
N ASP A 99 8.66 -0.74 -15.79
CA ASP A 99 8.27 -0.98 -17.19
C ASP A 99 9.37 -0.56 -18.15
N ALA A 100 10.02 0.57 -17.88
CA ALA A 100 11.11 1.07 -18.72
C ALA A 100 12.36 0.16 -18.68
N HIS A 101 12.55 -0.58 -17.61
CA HIS A 101 13.72 -1.44 -17.41
C HIS A 101 13.41 -2.93 -17.45
N HIS A 102 12.18 -3.27 -17.78
CA HIS A 102 11.65 -4.63 -17.76
C HIS A 102 12.53 -5.62 -18.54
N GLU A 103 12.89 -5.28 -19.79
CA GLU A 103 13.72 -6.16 -20.61
C GLU A 103 15.10 -6.37 -20.04
N ASN A 104 15.73 -5.32 -19.53
CA ASN A 104 17.05 -5.40 -18.92
C ASN A 104 17.04 -6.28 -17.66
N ILE A 105 16.00 -6.17 -16.86
CA ILE A 105 15.83 -6.98 -15.66
C ILE A 105 15.67 -8.46 -16.02
N HIS A 106 14.80 -8.77 -16.98
CA HIS A 106 14.58 -10.14 -17.42
C HIS A 106 15.83 -10.74 -18.06
N LYS A 107 16.55 -9.96 -18.85
CA LYS A 107 17.80 -10.39 -19.48
C LYS A 107 18.84 -10.75 -18.42
N ALA A 108 19.00 -9.89 -17.41
CA ALA A 108 19.92 -10.12 -16.31
C ALA A 108 19.58 -11.41 -15.54
N LYS A 109 18.30 -11.64 -15.28
CA LYS A 109 17.82 -12.85 -14.60
C LYS A 109 18.14 -14.11 -15.42
N ARG A 110 17.88 -14.08 -16.73
CA ARG A 110 18.16 -15.20 -17.61
C ARG A 110 19.65 -15.55 -17.63
N ILE A 111 20.52 -14.54 -17.69
CA ILE A 111 21.96 -14.72 -17.69
C ILE A 111 22.41 -15.36 -16.38
N TYR A 112 21.92 -14.85 -15.26
CA TYR A 112 22.23 -15.37 -13.92
C TYR A 112 21.79 -16.83 -13.80
N ASP A 113 20.59 -17.17 -14.19
CA ASP A 113 20.02 -18.51 -14.08
C ASP A 113 20.78 -19.53 -14.93
N ARG A 114 21.32 -19.12 -16.10
CA ARG A 114 22.14 -19.97 -16.95
C ARG A 114 23.49 -20.32 -16.33
N GLN A 115 24.02 -19.45 -15.49
CA GLN A 115 25.32 -19.65 -14.85
C GLN A 115 25.24 -20.58 -13.63
N ARG A 116 24.06 -20.95 -13.24
CA ARG A 116 23.79 -21.88 -12.17
C ARG A 116 23.33 -23.22 -12.74
#